data_56c210838e9e9364e69946a3f11e857f
#
_entry.id   56c210838e9e9364e69946a3f11e857f
#
_cell.length_a   1.000
_cell.length_b   1.000
_cell.length_c   1.000
_cell.angle_alpha   90.00
_cell.angle_beta   90.00
_cell.angle_gamma   90.00
#
_symmetry.space_group_name_H-M   'P 1'
#
loop_
_entity.id
_entity.type
_entity.pdbx_description
1 polymer ?
#
loop_
_entity_poly.entity_id
_entity_poly.type
_entity_poly.pdbx_seq_one_letter_code
_entity_poly.pdbx_strand_id
1 'polypeptide(L)'
;MTLPMLALGCSGVISVAAHVIGDEMKEMVDAWFEGDTVQATKWHLNLFPIFKGIFVTSNPVPIKAMMNMIGIKAGGVRLPLVKATPVEMKFLRNLMDEFKKVRVSSNHEMNVITELKVAAEKAHDIIV
;
A
#
# COMPACT_ATOMS: atom_id res chain seq x y z
N MET A 1 4.51 -10.40 -3.31
CA MET A 1 4.22 -11.84 -2.99
C MET A 1 3.26 -12.00 -1.81
N THR A 2 2.88 -10.92 -1.07
CA THR A 2 2.05 -11.01 0.14
C THR A 2 0.73 -11.77 -0.10
N LEU A 3 -0.11 -11.30 -1.02
CA LEU A 3 -1.40 -11.95 -1.26
C LEU A 3 -1.29 -13.42 -1.70
N PRO A 4 -0.40 -13.81 -2.65
CA PRO A 4 -0.16 -15.22 -2.95
C PRO A 4 0.27 -16.06 -1.73
N MET A 5 1.07 -15.49 -0.81
CA MET A 5 1.49 -16.19 0.41
C MET A 5 0.34 -16.34 1.41
N LEU A 6 -0.54 -15.34 1.53
CA LEU A 6 -1.76 -15.48 2.34
C LEU A 6 -2.65 -16.62 1.81
N ALA A 7 -2.78 -16.74 0.49
CA ALA A 7 -3.53 -17.85 -0.14
C ALA A 7 -2.91 -19.24 0.15
N LEU A 8 -1.62 -19.30 0.46
CA LEU A 8 -0.92 -20.51 0.88
C LEU A 8 -0.94 -20.74 2.41
N GLY A 9 -1.69 -19.92 3.15
CA GLY A 9 -1.88 -20.09 4.60
C GLY A 9 -0.96 -19.24 5.49
N CYS A 10 -0.24 -18.26 4.95
CA CYS A 10 0.49 -17.31 5.78
C CYS A 10 -0.46 -16.41 6.58
N SER A 11 -0.07 -16.04 7.80
CA SER A 11 -0.88 -15.22 8.71
C SER A 11 -0.67 -13.71 8.55
N GLY A 12 0.28 -13.29 7.71
CA GLY A 12 0.61 -11.87 7.53
C GLY A 12 1.96 -11.66 6.86
N VAL A 13 2.50 -10.45 6.98
CA VAL A 13 3.74 -10.05 6.32
C VAL A 13 4.55 -9.07 7.18
N ILE A 14 5.87 -9.21 7.14
CA ILE A 14 6.82 -8.20 7.58
C ILE A 14 7.46 -7.63 6.33
N SER A 15 7.20 -6.34 6.03
CA SER A 15 7.57 -5.74 4.75
C SER A 15 8.24 -4.38 4.91
N VAL A 16 9.31 -4.19 4.15
CA VAL A 16 9.96 -2.88 4.00
C VAL A 16 8.99 -1.83 3.45
N ALA A 17 8.08 -2.21 2.55
CA ALA A 17 7.08 -1.31 1.97
C ALA A 17 6.12 -0.72 3.03
N ALA A 18 5.91 -1.41 4.14
CA ALA A 18 5.02 -0.96 5.22
C ALA A 18 5.43 0.40 5.82
N HIS A 19 6.67 0.82 5.67
CA HIS A 19 7.10 2.15 6.11
C HIS A 19 6.44 3.31 5.33
N VAL A 20 5.90 3.07 4.16
CA VAL A 20 5.28 4.11 3.31
C VAL A 20 3.87 3.78 2.86
N ILE A 21 3.47 2.49 2.87
CA ILE A 21 2.15 2.00 2.46
C ILE A 21 1.59 0.98 3.46
N GLY A 22 1.87 1.17 4.75
CA GLY A 22 1.48 0.22 5.80
C GLY A 22 -0.03 0.07 5.94
N ASP A 23 -0.76 1.19 5.89
CA ASP A 23 -2.22 1.20 6.01
C ASP A 23 -2.88 0.43 4.86
N GLU A 24 -2.46 0.68 3.63
CA GLU A 24 -3.00 0.00 2.46
C GLU A 24 -2.61 -1.49 2.42
N MET A 25 -1.43 -1.84 2.94
CA MET A 25 -1.07 -3.25 3.12
C MET A 25 -1.95 -3.92 4.17
N LYS A 26 -2.30 -3.21 5.24
CA LYS A 26 -3.24 -3.69 6.26
C LYS A 26 -4.62 -3.93 5.64
N GLU A 27 -5.16 -2.97 4.91
CA GLU A 27 -6.43 -3.10 4.19
C GLU A 27 -6.46 -4.34 3.26
N MET A 28 -5.36 -4.59 2.54
CA MET A 28 -5.22 -5.79 1.70
C MET A 28 -5.30 -7.08 2.52
N VAL A 29 -4.62 -7.13 3.66
CA VAL A 29 -4.56 -8.30 4.54
C VAL A 29 -5.89 -8.53 5.24
N ASP A 30 -6.50 -7.47 5.75
CA ASP A 30 -7.80 -7.53 6.43
C ASP A 30 -8.89 -8.03 5.45
N ALA A 31 -8.99 -7.45 4.26
CA ALA A 31 -9.92 -7.89 3.22
C ALA A 31 -9.76 -9.38 2.89
N TRP A 32 -8.52 -9.88 2.84
CA TRP A 32 -8.27 -11.30 2.63
C TRP A 32 -8.85 -12.17 3.75
N PHE A 33 -8.61 -11.81 5.02
CA PHE A 33 -9.09 -12.59 6.16
C PHE A 33 -10.60 -12.46 6.39
N GLU A 34 -11.22 -11.36 5.94
CA GLU A 34 -12.67 -11.16 5.90
C GLU A 34 -13.36 -11.93 4.75
N GLY A 35 -12.58 -12.55 3.86
CA GLY A 35 -13.08 -13.31 2.71
C GLY A 35 -13.36 -12.45 1.47
N ASP A 36 -13.11 -11.14 1.52
CA ASP A 36 -13.22 -10.25 0.35
C ASP A 36 -11.97 -10.35 -0.53
N THR A 37 -11.89 -11.46 -1.24
CA THR A 37 -10.75 -11.75 -2.14
C THR A 37 -10.67 -10.78 -3.32
N VAL A 38 -11.79 -10.18 -3.72
CA VAL A 38 -11.85 -9.19 -4.80
C VAL A 38 -11.15 -7.91 -4.35
N GLN A 39 -11.50 -7.39 -3.19
CA GLN A 39 -10.87 -6.19 -2.63
C GLN A 39 -9.40 -6.42 -2.30
N ALA A 40 -9.05 -7.57 -1.71
CA ALA A 40 -7.67 -7.95 -1.46
C ALA A 40 -6.84 -7.99 -2.75
N THR A 41 -7.39 -8.54 -3.84
CA THR A 41 -6.74 -8.57 -5.16
C THR A 41 -6.57 -7.16 -5.73
N LYS A 42 -7.59 -6.32 -5.63
CA LYS A 42 -7.53 -4.92 -6.06
C LYS A 42 -6.41 -4.16 -5.36
N TRP A 43 -6.31 -4.27 -4.04
CA TRP A 43 -5.20 -3.70 -3.27
C TRP A 43 -3.86 -4.26 -3.71
N HIS A 44 -3.73 -5.58 -3.88
CA HIS A 44 -2.48 -6.20 -4.32
C HIS A 44 -1.97 -5.61 -5.65
N LEU A 45 -2.86 -5.48 -6.63
CA LEU A 45 -2.52 -4.92 -7.94
C LEU A 45 -2.15 -3.45 -7.86
N ASN A 46 -2.89 -2.66 -7.08
CA ASN A 46 -2.64 -1.24 -6.86
C ASN A 46 -1.30 -0.98 -6.15
N LEU A 47 -0.90 -1.84 -5.22
CA LEU A 47 0.35 -1.73 -4.46
C LEU A 47 1.56 -2.32 -5.21
N PHE A 48 1.33 -3.12 -6.24
CA PHE A 48 2.38 -3.85 -6.95
C PHE A 48 3.50 -2.94 -7.49
N PRO A 49 3.22 -1.76 -8.07
CA PRO A 49 4.27 -0.83 -8.51
C PRO A 49 5.20 -0.41 -7.36
N ILE A 50 4.67 -0.15 -6.17
CA ILE A 50 5.47 0.19 -4.97
C ILE A 50 6.32 -1.01 -4.56
N PHE A 51 5.74 -2.21 -4.49
CA PHE A 51 6.48 -3.43 -4.14
C PHE A 51 7.66 -3.70 -5.06
N LYS A 52 7.55 -3.36 -6.35
CA LYS A 52 8.65 -3.44 -7.32
C LYS A 52 9.62 -2.27 -7.18
N GLY A 53 9.10 -1.06 -7.06
CA GLY A 53 9.88 0.18 -7.10
C GLY A 53 10.82 0.38 -5.92
N ILE A 54 10.48 -0.14 -4.74
CA ILE A 54 11.37 -0.07 -3.56
C ILE A 54 12.66 -0.90 -3.72
N PHE A 55 12.79 -1.67 -4.79
CA PHE A 55 13.97 -2.45 -5.13
C PHE A 55 14.64 -1.98 -6.43
N VAL A 56 14.38 -0.74 -6.85
CA VAL A 56 15.06 -0.13 -8.01
C VAL A 56 16.57 -0.06 -7.83
N THR A 57 17.00 0.03 -6.58
CA THR A 57 18.39 -0.14 -6.14
C THR A 57 18.42 -0.86 -4.79
N SER A 58 19.60 -1.06 -4.22
CA SER A 58 19.78 -1.84 -2.98
C SER A 58 18.98 -1.27 -1.81
N ASN A 59 18.18 -2.12 -1.15
CA ASN A 59 17.54 -1.78 0.13
C ASN A 59 18.62 -1.55 1.20
N PRO A 60 18.51 -0.51 2.06
CA PRO A 60 17.35 0.36 2.32
C PRO A 60 17.40 1.71 1.59
N VAL A 61 18.17 1.89 0.53
CA VAL A 61 18.33 3.19 -0.14
C VAL A 61 16.98 3.76 -0.64
N PRO A 62 16.16 3.02 -1.43
CA PRO A 62 14.90 3.56 -1.92
C PRO A 62 13.90 3.85 -0.82
N ILE A 63 13.73 2.93 0.13
CA ILE A 63 12.72 3.12 1.18
C ILE A 63 13.06 4.32 2.08
N LYS A 64 14.33 4.54 2.43
CA LYS A 64 14.75 5.72 3.20
C LYS A 64 14.54 7.02 2.41
N ALA A 65 14.77 7.00 1.10
CA ALA A 65 14.46 8.13 0.23
C ALA A 65 12.96 8.44 0.23
N MET A 66 12.11 7.43 0.07
CA MET A 66 10.65 7.57 0.10
C MET A 66 10.14 8.05 1.46
N MET A 67 10.66 7.53 2.58
CA MET A 67 10.33 8.00 3.94
C MET A 67 10.66 9.49 4.10
N ASN A 68 11.83 9.93 3.66
CA ASN A 68 12.21 11.34 3.69
C ASN A 68 11.28 12.22 2.82
N MET A 69 10.76 11.71 1.69
CA MET A 69 9.80 12.42 0.84
C MET A 69 8.45 12.65 1.53
N ILE A 70 8.03 11.74 2.41
CA ILE A 70 6.79 11.88 3.20
C ILE A 70 7.00 12.56 4.55
N GLY A 71 8.19 13.14 4.78
CA GLY A 71 8.49 13.91 5.99
C GLY A 71 9.02 13.11 7.18
N ILE A 72 9.20 11.80 7.04
CA ILE A 72 9.81 10.95 8.07
C ILE A 72 11.33 11.04 7.96
N LYS A 73 12.00 11.59 8.98
CA LYS A 73 13.46 11.77 9.01
C LYS A 73 14.20 10.44 9.14
N ALA A 74 14.23 9.65 8.08
CA ALA A 74 14.94 8.36 8.05
C ALA A 74 16.46 8.48 7.95
N GLY A 75 16.99 9.70 7.73
CA GLY A 75 18.41 9.95 7.55
C GLY A 75 18.97 9.40 6.24
N GLY A 76 20.29 9.27 6.17
CA GLY A 76 21.01 8.70 5.04
C GLY A 76 21.31 7.21 5.19
N VAL A 77 22.17 6.69 4.32
CA VAL A 77 22.69 5.32 4.36
C VAL A 77 24.17 5.33 4.72
N ARG A 78 24.68 4.21 5.24
CA ARG A 78 26.10 4.02 5.56
C ARG A 78 26.84 3.32 4.41
N LEU A 79 28.12 3.58 4.27
CA LEU A 79 28.97 2.83 3.35
C LEU A 79 28.91 1.32 3.63
N PRO A 80 28.95 0.48 2.63
CA PRO A 80 29.22 0.76 1.21
C PRO A 80 28.03 1.30 0.41
N LEU A 81 26.83 1.44 1.00
CA LEU A 81 25.69 2.00 0.33
C LEU A 81 25.86 3.51 0.13
N VAL A 82 25.37 4.00 -1.01
CA VAL A 82 25.35 5.42 -1.36
C VAL A 82 23.92 5.92 -1.50
N LYS A 83 23.74 7.23 -1.42
CA LYS A 83 22.42 7.84 -1.63
C LYS A 83 21.88 7.51 -3.03
N ALA A 84 20.58 7.44 -3.16
CA ALA A 84 19.91 7.30 -4.46
C ALA A 84 20.36 8.40 -5.42
N THR A 85 20.65 8.01 -6.65
CA THR A 85 21.02 8.91 -7.74
C THR A 85 19.86 9.85 -8.12
N PRO A 86 20.13 10.97 -8.80
CA PRO A 86 19.04 11.86 -9.27
C PRO A 86 18.00 11.14 -10.14
N VAL A 87 18.41 10.15 -10.92
CA VAL A 87 17.51 9.34 -11.78
C VAL A 87 16.60 8.45 -10.91
N GLU A 88 17.18 7.74 -9.95
CA GLU A 88 16.44 6.92 -8.99
C GLU A 88 15.49 7.77 -8.14
N MET A 89 15.93 8.94 -7.68
CA MET A 89 15.11 9.89 -6.93
C MET A 89 13.90 10.38 -7.74
N LYS A 90 14.10 10.67 -9.04
CA LYS A 90 13.01 11.04 -9.95
C LYS A 90 12.01 9.90 -10.13
N PHE A 91 12.52 8.69 -10.33
CA PHE A 91 11.69 7.48 -10.43
C PHE A 91 10.84 7.28 -9.17
N LEU A 92 11.45 7.34 -7.99
CA LEU A 92 10.75 7.16 -6.71
C LEU A 92 9.69 8.25 -6.46
N ARG A 93 9.95 9.52 -6.85
CA ARG A 93 8.94 10.58 -6.78
C ARG A 93 7.73 10.28 -7.66
N ASN A 94 7.98 9.96 -8.92
CA ASN A 94 6.90 9.63 -9.85
C ASN A 94 6.05 8.46 -9.32
N LEU A 95 6.72 7.43 -8.79
CA LEU A 95 6.07 6.28 -8.19
C LEU A 95 5.16 6.67 -7.01
N MET A 96 5.65 7.54 -6.11
CA MET A 96 4.86 8.05 -4.99
C MET A 96 3.69 8.93 -5.43
N ASP A 97 3.87 9.73 -6.46
CA ASP A 97 2.81 10.61 -6.98
C ASP A 97 1.71 9.80 -7.68
N GLU A 98 2.06 8.76 -8.43
CA GLU A 98 1.07 7.81 -8.99
C GLU A 98 0.33 7.07 -7.88
N PHE A 99 1.02 6.62 -6.86
CA PHE A 99 0.39 5.96 -5.72
C PHE A 99 -0.60 6.85 -4.97
N LYS A 100 -0.30 8.14 -4.77
CA LYS A 100 -1.25 9.09 -4.16
C LYS A 100 -2.57 9.17 -4.92
N LYS A 101 -2.54 9.12 -6.25
CA LYS A 101 -3.76 9.11 -7.09
C LYS A 101 -4.59 7.87 -6.84
N VAL A 102 -3.95 6.71 -6.76
CA VAL A 102 -4.60 5.43 -6.45
C VAL A 102 -5.24 5.46 -5.07
N ARG A 103 -4.54 5.97 -4.06
CA ARG A 103 -5.02 6.12 -2.69
C ARG A 103 -6.29 6.97 -2.61
N VAL A 104 -6.33 8.10 -3.30
CA VAL A 104 -7.50 8.99 -3.35
C VAL A 104 -8.70 8.29 -3.98
N SER A 105 -8.50 7.60 -5.10
CA SER A 105 -9.57 6.85 -5.78
C SER A 105 -10.12 5.71 -4.92
N SER A 106 -9.26 4.93 -4.28
CA SER A 106 -9.66 3.82 -3.41
C SER A 106 -10.43 4.30 -2.18
N ASN A 107 -10.01 5.39 -1.55
CA ASN A 107 -10.72 5.97 -0.42
C ASN A 107 -12.11 6.48 -0.81
N HIS A 108 -12.26 7.07 -1.99
CA HIS A 108 -13.56 7.52 -2.48
C HIS A 108 -14.52 6.35 -2.71
N GLU A 109 -14.05 5.28 -3.34
CA GLU A 109 -14.86 4.06 -3.55
C GLU A 109 -15.26 3.38 -2.23
N MET A 110 -14.35 3.29 -1.25
CA MET A 110 -14.64 2.73 0.07
C MET A 110 -15.68 3.54 0.84
N ASN A 111 -15.62 4.87 0.77
CA ASN A 111 -16.63 5.73 1.40
C ASN A 111 -18.02 5.51 0.78
N VAL A 112 -18.12 5.44 -0.55
CA VAL A 112 -19.38 5.17 -1.24
C VAL A 112 -19.96 3.79 -0.86
N ILE A 113 -19.12 2.76 -0.80
CA ILE A 113 -19.55 1.41 -0.40
C ILE A 113 -20.03 1.40 1.06
N THR A 114 -19.35 2.09 1.95
CA THR A 114 -19.75 2.19 3.36
C THR A 114 -21.08 2.92 3.51
N GLU A 115 -21.28 4.02 2.79
CA GLU A 115 -22.55 4.76 2.77
C GLU A 115 -23.72 3.90 2.24
N LEU A 116 -23.46 3.11 1.18
CA LEU A 116 -24.46 2.19 0.63
C LEU A 116 -24.81 1.04 1.59
N LYS A 117 -23.83 0.48 2.32
CA LYS A 117 -24.08 -0.54 3.35
C LYS A 117 -24.95 0.01 4.47
N VAL A 118 -24.60 1.20 5.00
CA VAL A 118 -25.40 1.86 6.06
C VAL A 118 -26.83 2.20 5.58
N ALA A 119 -26.98 2.61 4.33
CA ALA A 119 -28.30 2.86 3.76
C ALA A 119 -29.13 1.57 3.61
N ALA A 120 -28.51 0.47 3.21
CA ALA A 120 -29.17 -0.83 3.10
C ALA A 120 -29.60 -1.39 4.46
N GLU A 121 -28.77 -1.26 5.51
CA GLU A 121 -29.12 -1.66 6.88
C GLU A 121 -30.34 -0.85 7.39
N LYS A 122 -30.34 0.47 7.22
CA LYS A 122 -31.47 1.33 7.59
C LYS A 122 -32.75 0.99 6.83
N ALA A 123 -32.65 0.60 5.56
CA ALA A 123 -33.81 0.18 4.77
C ALA A 123 -34.38 -1.17 5.26
N HIS A 124 -33.53 -2.07 5.73
CA HIS A 124 -33.95 -3.35 6.31
C HIS A 124 -34.72 -3.16 7.62
N ASP A 125 -34.29 -2.25 8.49
CA ASP A 125 -34.96 -1.93 9.76
C ASP A 125 -36.34 -1.27 9.60
N ILE A 126 -36.66 -0.75 8.40
CA ILE A 126 -37.95 -0.13 8.10
C ILE A 126 -38.98 -1.17 7.58
N ILE A 127 -38.52 -2.32 7.10
CA ILE A 127 -39.35 -3.35 6.46
C ILE A 127 -39.76 -4.47 7.47
N VAL A 128 -39.14 -4.49 8.64
CA VAL A 128 -39.46 -5.39 9.76
C VAL A 128 -40.32 -4.66 10.78
#